data_8735dcaf1a2322c8f2b57b03f90bce8c
#
_entry.id   8735dcaf1a2322c8f2b57b03f90bce8c
#
_cell.length_a   1.000
_cell.length_b   1.000
_cell.length_c   1.000
_cell.angle_alpha   90.00
_cell.angle_beta   90.00
_cell.angle_gamma   90.00
#
_symmetry.space_group_name_H-M   'P 1'
#
loop_
_entity.id
_entity.type
_entity.pdbx_description
1 polymer ?
#
loop_
_entity_poly.entity_id
_entity_poly.type
_entity_poly.pdbx_seq_one_letter_code
_entity_poly.pdbx_strand_id
1 'polypeptide(L)'
;MAEEFNNELGTIRFYLKDKKSLTPTLLKGAYLFKNFNIGFSTGIKLIPSKEWNENEKIVIAGKNKRDYNEKLSKFKLSITQSHKNFNDTYNRIPTKEELKSIVKSAIEGGGIKAIKKQKKNFEEVYKEILELLITRQNNALEALKRGEQAKPLHKSYISSFRIAFEQLKEFATKKSLILDIDTFDEQHCLEFQNWLIKEKKIKQNTVKTRIKRINLILKRAFEKGYTEKRAYLLDEFKVKVPPTISTSLTEPEITLLYEFDFSQNKRLERIRDLFVLACHTSLRFSDVNRLQLEHINLDTESINIVSQKTSTSTSYKNLNFNFFGFTKDILEKYNYNISQLAISNQKTNEYLKELLENIPYFKEKTFKIEILTKNGIKFNSINFIKTIDFHTSRRSFCTNRYCEGWELMEIWDYTGHTNESTFKTYIRPTTEHERIRRDNIKSRNEKLKHIDFREQEFENLKNQMQEILKLHQSGDLDKMGKLIELNQKTS
;
A
#
# COMPACT_ATOMS: atom_id res chain seq x y z
N MET A 1 -13.60 31.23 30.47
CA MET A 1 -13.16 30.34 29.38
C MET A 1 -12.43 29.18 30.03
N ALA A 2 -13.05 28.02 30.13
CA ALA A 2 -12.40 26.81 30.61
C ALA A 2 -11.48 26.36 29.48
N GLU A 3 -10.15 26.35 29.73
CA GLU A 3 -9.19 25.70 28.84
C GLU A 3 -9.60 24.23 28.69
N GLU A 4 -9.88 23.78 27.47
CA GLU A 4 -10.13 22.38 27.18
C GLU A 4 -8.93 21.57 27.67
N PHE A 5 -9.17 20.69 28.61
CA PHE A 5 -8.19 19.81 29.22
C PHE A 5 -7.73 18.79 28.17
N ASN A 6 -6.62 19.10 27.49
CA ASN A 6 -6.04 18.23 26.49
C ASN A 6 -5.32 17.07 27.20
N ASN A 7 -5.83 15.86 27.06
CA ASN A 7 -5.37 14.64 27.76
C ASN A 7 -4.04 14.12 27.18
N GLU A 8 -3.05 15.02 27.04
CA GLU A 8 -1.72 14.69 26.50
C GLU A 8 -0.95 13.81 27.48
N LEU A 9 -0.34 12.78 26.93
CA LEU A 9 0.56 11.87 27.66
C LEU A 9 1.99 12.06 27.17
N GLY A 10 2.95 11.84 28.06
CA GLY A 10 4.36 11.93 27.73
C GLY A 10 4.87 10.77 26.88
N THR A 11 6.09 10.90 26.41
CA THR A 11 6.82 9.87 25.66
C THR A 11 7.92 9.23 26.49
N ILE A 12 8.16 7.93 26.30
CA ILE A 12 9.22 7.20 26.98
C ILE A 12 10.34 6.91 26.01
N ARG A 13 11.56 7.29 26.41
CA ARG A 13 12.79 7.00 25.66
C ARG A 13 13.68 6.09 26.47
N PHE A 14 14.25 5.09 25.81
CA PHE A 14 15.32 4.26 26.36
C PHE A 14 16.65 4.60 25.71
N TYR A 15 17.70 4.65 26.50
CA TYR A 15 19.05 4.99 26.02
C TYR A 15 20.12 4.35 26.89
N LEU A 16 21.25 4.03 26.29
CA LEU A 16 22.43 3.51 27.01
C LEU A 16 23.23 4.66 27.61
N LYS A 17 23.70 4.48 28.84
CA LYS A 17 24.53 5.47 29.52
C LYS A 17 25.85 5.69 28.79
N ASP A 18 26.47 4.60 28.32
CA ASP A 18 27.67 4.63 27.50
C ASP A 18 27.44 3.81 26.23
N LYS A 19 27.34 4.50 25.10
CA LYS A 19 27.06 3.90 23.79
C LYS A 19 28.28 3.22 23.16
N LYS A 20 29.50 3.52 23.61
CA LYS A 20 30.73 3.00 23.04
C LYS A 20 31.32 1.86 23.87
N SER A 21 30.73 1.52 25.01
CA SER A 21 31.22 0.46 25.89
C SER A 21 31.23 -0.90 25.20
N LEU A 22 32.34 -1.61 25.38
CA LEU A 22 32.48 -3.02 24.96
C LEU A 22 32.02 -4.00 26.05
N THR A 23 31.71 -3.50 27.26
CA THR A 23 31.17 -4.26 28.37
C THR A 23 29.71 -3.91 28.63
N PRO A 24 28.97 -4.79 29.36
CA PRO A 24 27.57 -4.52 29.65
C PRO A 24 27.36 -3.20 30.39
N THR A 25 26.66 -2.26 29.81
CA THR A 25 26.29 -0.97 30.39
C THR A 25 24.80 -0.88 30.69
N LEU A 26 24.43 -0.03 31.63
CA LEU A 26 23.04 0.10 32.08
C LEU A 26 22.18 0.83 31.05
N LEU A 27 21.08 0.19 30.63
CA LEU A 27 20.04 0.83 29.87
C LEU A 27 19.17 1.70 30.81
N LYS A 28 19.07 2.98 30.51
CA LYS A 28 18.23 3.95 31.23
C LYS A 28 16.94 4.25 30.47
N GLY A 29 15.93 4.64 31.20
CA GLY A 29 14.69 5.20 30.66
C GLY A 29 14.53 6.66 31.05
N ALA A 30 13.80 7.41 30.24
CA ALA A 30 13.35 8.76 30.53
C ALA A 30 11.90 8.94 30.09
N TYR A 31 11.06 9.46 30.96
CA TYR A 31 9.71 9.88 30.65
C TYR A 31 9.70 11.39 30.39
N LEU A 32 9.32 11.77 29.19
CA LEU A 32 9.33 13.14 28.71
C LEU A 32 7.87 13.61 28.63
N PHE A 33 7.54 14.66 29.37
CA PHE A 33 6.20 15.27 29.34
C PHE A 33 6.32 16.78 29.49
N LYS A 34 5.86 17.51 28.48
CA LYS A 34 6.07 18.97 28.38
C LYS A 34 7.56 19.30 28.59
N ASN A 35 7.88 20.16 29.55
CA ASN A 35 9.26 20.54 29.90
C ASN A 35 9.90 19.63 30.96
N PHE A 36 9.25 18.52 31.34
CA PHE A 36 9.75 17.62 32.36
C PHE A 36 10.45 16.41 31.73
N ASN A 37 11.61 16.08 32.28
CA ASN A 37 12.38 14.89 31.92
C ASN A 37 12.63 14.08 33.21
N ILE A 38 11.94 12.96 33.34
CA ILE A 38 12.01 12.10 34.54
C ILE A 38 12.80 10.84 34.16
N GLY A 39 14.09 10.81 34.55
CA GLY A 39 14.97 9.65 34.34
C GLY A 39 14.68 8.53 35.31
N PHE A 40 14.85 7.28 34.84
CA PHE A 40 14.71 6.08 35.66
C PHE A 40 15.66 4.96 35.21
N SER A 41 15.93 4.00 36.12
CA SER A 41 16.72 2.82 35.81
C SER A 41 15.84 1.67 35.34
N THR A 42 16.25 1.00 34.25
CA THR A 42 15.55 -0.21 33.81
C THR A 42 16.01 -1.48 34.51
N GLY A 43 17.17 -1.41 35.14
CA GLY A 43 17.86 -2.60 35.69
C GLY A 43 18.43 -3.55 34.62
N ILE A 44 18.37 -3.19 33.34
CA ILE A 44 18.84 -3.99 32.21
C ILE A 44 20.28 -3.53 31.87
N LYS A 45 21.22 -4.47 31.78
CA LYS A 45 22.57 -4.21 31.30
C LYS A 45 22.76 -4.90 29.95
N LEU A 46 23.32 -4.17 28.98
CA LEU A 46 23.50 -4.62 27.61
C LEU A 46 24.86 -4.19 27.07
N ILE A 47 25.41 -4.98 26.14
CA ILE A 47 26.57 -4.59 25.34
C ILE A 47 26.05 -3.75 24.17
N PRO A 48 26.41 -2.44 24.09
CA PRO A 48 25.79 -1.50 23.17
C PRO A 48 25.83 -1.94 21.71
N SER A 49 26.98 -2.32 21.21
CA SER A 49 27.21 -2.66 19.80
C SER A 49 26.61 -4.01 19.36
N LYS A 50 26.30 -4.90 20.32
CA LYS A 50 25.89 -6.28 20.04
C LYS A 50 24.40 -6.55 20.34
N GLU A 51 23.89 -5.90 21.37
CA GLU A 51 22.59 -6.28 21.95
C GLU A 51 21.51 -5.20 21.84
N TRP A 52 21.87 -3.96 21.44
CA TRP A 52 20.93 -2.83 21.39
C TRP A 52 20.81 -2.21 20.01
N ASN A 53 19.58 -2.04 19.52
CA ASN A 53 19.27 -1.23 18.34
C ASN A 53 18.84 0.18 18.78
N GLU A 54 19.72 1.15 18.51
CA GLU A 54 19.48 2.54 18.91
C GLU A 54 18.32 3.20 18.12
N ASN A 55 18.07 2.78 16.89
CA ASN A 55 17.00 3.35 16.05
C ASN A 55 15.63 2.80 16.46
N GLU A 56 15.54 1.50 16.63
CA GLU A 56 14.28 0.84 16.99
C GLU A 56 14.01 0.84 18.51
N LYS A 57 15.02 1.18 19.33
CA LYS A 57 14.96 1.19 20.81
C LYS A 57 14.54 -0.17 21.39
N ILE A 58 15.10 -1.23 20.83
CA ILE A 58 14.86 -2.63 21.23
C ILE A 58 16.17 -3.39 21.46
N VAL A 59 16.07 -4.45 22.25
CA VAL A 59 17.16 -5.43 22.43
C VAL A 59 17.13 -6.41 21.27
N ILE A 60 18.23 -6.51 20.51
CA ILE A 60 18.31 -7.30 19.28
C ILE A 60 18.97 -8.68 19.46
N ALA A 61 19.80 -8.85 20.48
CA ALA A 61 20.52 -10.08 20.76
C ALA A 61 20.67 -10.32 22.27
N GLY A 62 21.22 -11.47 22.65
CA GLY A 62 21.45 -11.87 24.03
C GLY A 62 20.45 -12.92 24.57
N LYS A 63 20.89 -13.71 25.58
CA LYS A 63 20.07 -14.80 26.16
C LYS A 63 18.70 -14.31 26.67
N ASN A 64 18.65 -13.09 27.20
CA ASN A 64 17.44 -12.50 27.81
C ASN A 64 16.73 -11.51 26.89
N LYS A 65 16.96 -11.53 25.57
CA LYS A 65 16.38 -10.60 24.59
C LYS A 65 14.86 -10.45 24.74
N ARG A 66 14.13 -11.57 24.84
CA ARG A 66 12.66 -11.57 24.94
C ARG A 66 12.19 -10.91 26.23
N ASP A 67 12.77 -11.33 27.36
CA ASP A 67 12.40 -10.83 28.69
C ASP A 67 12.71 -9.34 28.85
N TYR A 68 13.84 -8.90 28.30
CA TYR A 68 14.21 -7.49 28.34
C TYR A 68 13.26 -6.62 27.51
N ASN A 69 12.92 -7.02 26.29
CA ASN A 69 11.95 -6.29 25.47
C ASN A 69 10.55 -6.30 26.09
N GLU A 70 10.16 -7.39 26.74
CA GLU A 70 8.91 -7.46 27.49
C GLU A 70 8.92 -6.50 28.69
N LYS A 71 10.03 -6.44 29.44
CA LYS A 71 10.21 -5.51 30.56
C LYS A 71 10.14 -4.05 30.11
N LEU A 72 10.78 -3.70 28.97
CA LEU A 72 10.70 -2.36 28.42
C LEU A 72 9.27 -1.98 28.00
N SER A 73 8.55 -2.93 27.42
CA SER A 73 7.13 -2.74 27.07
C SER A 73 6.25 -2.57 28.30
N LYS A 74 6.52 -3.32 29.38
CA LYS A 74 5.82 -3.16 30.66
C LYS A 74 6.05 -1.78 31.26
N PHE A 75 7.28 -1.27 31.25
CA PHE A 75 7.57 0.08 31.72
C PHE A 75 6.80 1.14 30.93
N LYS A 76 6.80 1.04 29.60
CA LYS A 76 6.02 1.96 28.74
C LYS A 76 4.53 1.96 29.12
N LEU A 77 3.94 0.78 29.22
CA LEU A 77 2.54 0.63 29.54
C LEU A 77 2.19 1.15 30.93
N SER A 78 2.97 0.74 31.94
CA SER A 78 2.71 1.08 33.36
C SER A 78 2.83 2.59 33.63
N ILE A 79 3.86 3.24 33.11
CA ILE A 79 4.07 4.68 33.29
C ILE A 79 2.96 5.47 32.58
N THR A 80 2.65 5.13 31.34
CA THR A 80 1.61 5.81 30.57
C THR A 80 0.24 5.65 31.22
N GLN A 81 -0.08 4.43 31.68
CA GLN A 81 -1.36 4.18 32.35
C GLN A 81 -1.47 4.90 33.69
N SER A 82 -0.38 4.95 34.47
CA SER A 82 -0.36 5.65 35.75
C SER A 82 -0.54 7.16 35.59
N HIS A 83 0.09 7.75 34.56
CA HIS A 83 -0.12 9.17 34.24
C HIS A 83 -1.56 9.44 33.79
N LYS A 84 -2.09 8.58 32.94
CA LYS A 84 -3.49 8.70 32.49
C LYS A 84 -4.47 8.61 33.66
N ASN A 85 -4.27 7.65 34.56
CA ASN A 85 -5.11 7.48 35.75
C ASN A 85 -5.06 8.71 36.66
N PHE A 86 -3.89 9.35 36.77
CA PHE A 86 -3.77 10.62 37.52
C PHE A 86 -4.62 11.71 36.85
N ASN A 87 -4.48 11.89 35.53
CA ASN A 87 -5.25 12.89 34.78
C ASN A 87 -6.77 12.65 34.92
N ASP A 88 -7.20 11.38 34.77
CA ASP A 88 -8.61 11.00 34.88
C ASP A 88 -9.17 11.19 36.31
N THR A 89 -8.31 11.00 37.34
CA THR A 89 -8.72 11.12 38.75
C THR A 89 -8.80 12.56 39.20
N TYR A 90 -7.78 13.37 38.84
CA TYR A 90 -7.65 14.73 39.35
C TYR A 90 -8.09 15.81 38.36
N ASN A 91 -8.45 15.44 37.15
CA ASN A 91 -8.81 16.31 36.03
C ASN A 91 -7.85 17.49 35.81
N ARG A 92 -6.55 17.24 35.99
CA ARG A 92 -5.46 18.21 35.81
C ARG A 92 -4.15 17.52 35.47
N ILE A 93 -3.22 18.30 34.96
CA ILE A 93 -1.85 17.87 34.65
C ILE A 93 -1.05 17.70 35.96
N PRO A 94 -0.25 16.61 36.10
CA PRO A 94 0.61 16.42 37.27
C PRO A 94 1.74 17.45 37.31
N THR A 95 2.11 17.88 38.50
CA THR A 95 3.34 18.63 38.78
C THR A 95 4.57 17.74 38.54
N LYS A 96 5.77 18.34 38.53
CA LYS A 96 7.02 17.59 38.34
C LYS A 96 7.26 16.53 39.44
N GLU A 97 6.92 16.86 40.68
CA GLU A 97 7.06 15.99 41.87
C GLU A 97 6.05 14.83 41.80
N GLU A 98 4.82 15.12 41.44
CA GLU A 98 3.77 14.10 41.23
C GLU A 98 4.16 13.18 40.07
N LEU A 99 4.67 13.75 38.97
CA LEU A 99 5.14 12.94 37.83
C LEU A 99 6.30 12.03 38.21
N LYS A 100 7.26 12.50 39.02
CA LYS A 100 8.33 11.65 39.59
C LYS A 100 7.73 10.51 40.42
N SER A 101 6.76 10.80 41.27
CA SER A 101 6.07 9.79 42.09
C SER A 101 5.34 8.77 41.24
N ILE A 102 4.61 9.23 40.22
CA ILE A 102 3.91 8.38 39.25
C ILE A 102 4.88 7.43 38.56
N VAL A 103 6.00 7.95 38.01
CA VAL A 103 7.01 7.15 37.32
C VAL A 103 7.67 6.17 38.28
N LYS A 104 8.03 6.59 39.50
CA LYS A 104 8.63 5.73 40.51
C LYS A 104 7.72 4.57 40.90
N SER A 105 6.46 4.85 41.25
CA SER A 105 5.45 3.84 41.60
C SER A 105 5.19 2.85 40.45
N ALA A 106 5.15 3.35 39.19
CA ALA A 106 4.96 2.51 38.02
C ALA A 106 6.12 1.53 37.77
N ILE A 107 7.34 1.89 38.16
CA ILE A 107 8.57 1.08 37.96
C ILE A 107 8.78 0.09 39.10
N GLU A 108 8.58 0.50 40.35
CA GLU A 108 8.84 -0.31 41.53
C GLU A 108 7.80 -1.41 41.74
N GLY A 109 6.77 -1.50 40.88
CA GLY A 109 5.68 -2.46 41.04
C GLY A 109 4.86 -2.20 42.30
N GLY A 110 5.14 -1.06 43.01
CA GLY A 110 4.45 -0.59 44.18
C GLY A 110 3.08 -0.06 43.83
N GLY A 111 2.18 -0.97 43.69
CA GLY A 111 0.77 -0.68 43.93
C GLY A 111 0.13 0.38 43.03
N ILE A 112 -0.03 0.13 41.76
CA ILE A 112 -1.42 0.04 41.37
C ILE A 112 -1.92 -1.18 42.16
N LYS A 113 -2.60 -0.98 43.31
CA LYS A 113 -3.56 -1.97 43.86
C LYS A 113 -4.23 -2.48 42.59
N ALA A 114 -4.01 -3.76 42.27
CA ALA A 114 -4.48 -4.31 41.04
C ALA A 114 -5.90 -3.77 40.85
N ILE A 115 -6.06 -2.79 39.95
CA ILE A 115 -7.40 -2.43 39.49
C ILE A 115 -7.88 -3.80 39.10
N LYS A 116 -8.89 -4.34 39.81
CA LYS A 116 -9.45 -5.66 39.54
C LYS A 116 -9.60 -5.68 38.04
N LYS A 117 -8.68 -6.37 37.35
CA LYS A 117 -8.63 -6.37 35.88
C LYS A 117 -10.04 -6.69 35.50
N GLN A 118 -10.76 -5.74 34.92
CA GLN A 118 -12.09 -5.98 34.46
C GLN A 118 -11.91 -7.02 33.35
N LYS A 119 -12.02 -8.31 33.71
CA LYS A 119 -12.00 -9.37 32.73
C LYS A 119 -13.18 -9.13 31.82
N LYS A 120 -12.90 -8.71 30.60
CA LYS A 120 -13.91 -8.63 29.55
C LYS A 120 -13.84 -9.88 28.71
N ASN A 121 -14.99 -10.45 28.41
CA ASN A 121 -15.08 -11.57 27.48
C ASN A 121 -14.91 -11.07 26.03
N PHE A 122 -14.81 -12.02 25.10
CA PHE A 122 -14.59 -11.73 23.68
C PHE A 122 -15.67 -10.79 23.09
N GLU A 123 -16.93 -10.99 23.46
CA GLU A 123 -18.05 -10.20 22.96
C GLU A 123 -18.06 -8.77 23.49
N GLU A 124 -17.68 -8.56 24.72
CA GLU A 124 -17.58 -7.23 25.31
C GLU A 124 -16.49 -6.39 24.64
N VAL A 125 -15.32 -6.98 24.37
CA VAL A 125 -14.23 -6.30 23.64
C VAL A 125 -14.64 -6.03 22.20
N TYR A 126 -15.33 -6.98 21.56
CA TYR A 126 -15.88 -6.77 20.22
C TYR A 126 -16.84 -5.59 20.18
N LYS A 127 -17.80 -5.49 21.11
CA LYS A 127 -18.76 -4.40 21.19
C LYS A 127 -18.06 -3.05 21.39
N GLU A 128 -17.08 -2.99 22.28
CA GLU A 128 -16.27 -1.77 22.51
C GLU A 128 -15.59 -1.29 21.22
N ILE A 129 -14.98 -2.21 20.46
CA ILE A 129 -14.33 -1.86 19.19
C ILE A 129 -15.38 -1.42 18.16
N LEU A 130 -16.50 -2.12 18.07
CA LEU A 130 -17.55 -1.79 17.11
C LEU A 130 -18.12 -0.38 17.35
N GLU A 131 -18.37 -0.02 18.60
CA GLU A 131 -18.81 1.32 19.00
C GLU A 131 -17.80 2.39 18.60
N LEU A 132 -16.50 2.16 18.88
CA LEU A 132 -15.44 3.07 18.46
C LEU A 132 -15.39 3.24 16.94
N LEU A 133 -15.55 2.16 16.16
CA LEU A 133 -15.57 2.23 14.70
C LEU A 133 -16.77 3.01 14.18
N ILE A 134 -17.94 2.81 14.76
CA ILE A 134 -19.18 3.52 14.40
C ILE A 134 -19.06 5.00 14.76
N THR A 135 -18.62 5.33 15.97
CA THR A 135 -18.42 6.71 16.42
C THR A 135 -17.42 7.44 15.51
N ARG A 136 -16.28 6.82 15.21
CA ARG A 136 -15.30 7.38 14.25
C ARG A 136 -15.91 7.62 12.87
N GLN A 137 -16.73 6.69 12.40
CA GLN A 137 -17.44 6.83 11.12
C GLN A 137 -18.39 8.03 11.14
N ASN A 138 -19.22 8.14 12.19
CA ASN A 138 -20.21 9.20 12.31
C ASN A 138 -19.55 10.57 12.44
N ASN A 139 -18.53 10.70 13.29
CA ASN A 139 -17.77 11.94 13.45
C ASN A 139 -17.14 12.41 12.12
N ALA A 140 -16.57 11.47 11.36
CA ALA A 140 -15.99 11.80 10.06
C ALA A 140 -17.06 12.23 9.03
N LEU A 141 -18.25 11.63 9.05
CA LEU A 141 -19.36 12.02 8.18
C LEU A 141 -19.92 13.40 8.56
N GLU A 142 -20.00 13.70 9.85
CA GLU A 142 -20.44 15.02 10.34
C GLU A 142 -19.44 16.12 10.01
N ALA A 143 -18.13 15.84 10.15
CA ALA A 143 -17.08 16.77 9.74
C ALA A 143 -17.18 17.10 8.24
N LEU A 144 -17.43 16.10 7.38
CA LEU A 144 -17.66 16.32 5.94
C LEU A 144 -18.90 17.20 5.68
N LYS A 145 -19.99 17.02 6.45
CA LYS A 145 -21.20 17.86 6.32
C LYS A 145 -20.93 19.33 6.68
N ARG A 146 -19.99 19.58 7.58
CA ARG A 146 -19.54 20.94 7.95
C ARG A 146 -18.51 21.53 6.96
N GLY A 147 -18.16 20.80 5.88
CA GLY A 147 -17.13 21.22 4.93
C GLY A 147 -15.68 20.99 5.41
N GLU A 148 -15.52 20.29 6.54
CA GLU A 148 -14.21 19.95 7.08
C GLU A 148 -13.60 18.74 6.36
N GLN A 149 -12.29 18.68 6.34
CA GLN A 149 -11.58 17.53 5.76
C GLN A 149 -11.64 16.35 6.73
N ALA A 150 -12.32 15.27 6.34
CA ALA A 150 -12.39 14.06 7.12
C ALA A 150 -12.40 12.82 6.23
N LYS A 151 -11.89 11.70 6.78
CA LYS A 151 -11.86 10.42 6.08
C LYS A 151 -12.72 9.38 6.81
N PRO A 152 -13.97 9.19 6.41
CA PRO A 152 -14.84 8.17 6.98
C PRO A 152 -14.29 6.77 6.68
N LEU A 153 -14.56 5.83 7.58
CA LEU A 153 -14.26 4.42 7.34
C LEU A 153 -15.13 3.90 6.19
N HIS A 154 -14.55 3.07 5.32
CA HIS A 154 -15.35 2.44 4.27
C HIS A 154 -16.41 1.51 4.91
N LYS A 155 -17.65 1.57 4.43
CA LYS A 155 -18.77 0.75 4.96
C LYS A 155 -18.43 -0.74 5.04
N SER A 156 -17.70 -1.27 4.06
CA SER A 156 -17.27 -2.68 4.04
C SER A 156 -16.28 -3.03 5.17
N TYR A 157 -15.58 -2.07 5.77
CA TYR A 157 -14.68 -2.33 6.90
C TYR A 157 -15.46 -2.76 8.14
N ILE A 158 -16.50 -1.99 8.50
CA ILE A 158 -17.38 -2.29 9.65
C ILE A 158 -18.17 -3.57 9.40
N SER A 159 -18.72 -3.74 8.18
CA SER A 159 -19.41 -5.00 7.81
C SER A 159 -18.50 -6.21 7.88
N SER A 160 -17.25 -6.10 7.39
CA SER A 160 -16.24 -7.16 7.49
C SER A 160 -15.89 -7.52 8.92
N PHE A 161 -15.88 -6.53 9.84
CA PHE A 161 -15.65 -6.76 11.26
C PHE A 161 -16.79 -7.51 11.91
N ARG A 162 -18.04 -7.10 11.63
CA ARG A 162 -19.25 -7.80 12.11
C ARG A 162 -19.31 -9.24 11.63
N ILE A 163 -19.16 -9.47 10.32
CA ILE A 163 -19.22 -10.82 9.74
C ILE A 163 -18.14 -11.73 10.34
N ALA A 164 -16.91 -11.20 10.57
CA ALA A 164 -15.85 -12.02 11.15
C ALA A 164 -16.22 -12.50 12.57
N PHE A 165 -16.82 -11.64 13.38
CA PHE A 165 -17.23 -11.99 14.74
C PHE A 165 -18.42 -12.93 14.75
N GLU A 166 -19.45 -12.70 13.92
CA GLU A 166 -20.60 -13.60 13.82
C GLU A 166 -20.18 -15.00 13.35
N GLN A 167 -19.25 -15.10 12.41
CA GLN A 167 -18.69 -16.39 11.99
C GLN A 167 -17.89 -17.05 13.10
N LEU A 168 -17.18 -16.29 13.94
CA LEU A 168 -16.51 -16.86 15.12
C LEU A 168 -17.50 -17.37 16.15
N LYS A 169 -18.59 -16.67 16.40
CA LYS A 169 -19.69 -17.12 17.29
C LYS A 169 -20.34 -18.40 16.79
N GLU A 170 -20.63 -18.45 15.50
CA GLU A 170 -21.21 -19.65 14.87
C GLU A 170 -20.28 -20.86 15.02
N PHE A 171 -18.98 -20.68 14.76
CA PHE A 171 -17.96 -21.71 14.96
C PHE A 171 -17.93 -22.18 16.42
N ALA A 172 -17.90 -21.23 17.36
CA ALA A 172 -17.86 -21.54 18.80
C ALA A 172 -19.08 -22.31 19.24
N THR A 173 -20.29 -21.93 18.81
CA THR A 173 -21.54 -22.65 19.09
C THR A 173 -21.48 -24.09 18.55
N LYS A 174 -21.05 -24.25 17.31
CA LYS A 174 -20.93 -25.57 16.67
C LYS A 174 -19.94 -26.49 17.38
N LYS A 175 -18.88 -25.93 17.93
CA LYS A 175 -17.81 -26.64 18.65
C LYS A 175 -18.06 -26.74 20.17
N SER A 176 -19.17 -26.22 20.67
CA SER A 176 -19.44 -26.08 22.11
C SER A 176 -18.28 -25.36 22.84
N LEU A 177 -17.63 -24.40 22.19
CA LEU A 177 -16.48 -23.65 22.68
C LEU A 177 -16.95 -22.38 23.38
N ILE A 178 -16.47 -22.15 24.60
CA ILE A 178 -16.65 -20.86 25.28
C ILE A 178 -15.62 -19.86 24.71
N LEU A 179 -16.11 -18.79 24.09
CA LEU A 179 -15.26 -17.73 23.57
C LEU A 179 -14.70 -16.88 24.72
N ASP A 180 -13.52 -17.22 25.17
CA ASP A 180 -12.77 -16.48 26.16
C ASP A 180 -11.43 -16.02 25.57
N ILE A 181 -11.03 -14.77 25.90
CA ILE A 181 -9.81 -14.14 25.36
C ILE A 181 -8.55 -14.86 25.81
N ASP A 182 -8.58 -15.41 27.03
CA ASP A 182 -7.42 -16.11 27.62
C ASP A 182 -7.28 -17.55 27.14
N THR A 183 -8.37 -18.16 26.66
CA THR A 183 -8.36 -19.56 26.21
C THR A 183 -8.32 -19.71 24.69
N PHE A 184 -8.65 -18.66 23.93
CA PHE A 184 -8.59 -18.71 22.46
C PHE A 184 -7.13 -18.71 21.99
N ASP A 185 -6.60 -19.89 21.73
CA ASP A 185 -5.21 -20.17 21.40
C ASP A 185 -4.98 -20.48 19.91
N GLU A 186 -3.79 -20.97 19.60
CA GLU A 186 -3.35 -21.35 18.25
C GLU A 186 -4.22 -22.44 17.65
N GLN A 187 -4.57 -23.47 18.44
CA GLN A 187 -5.39 -24.58 17.99
C GLN A 187 -6.79 -24.11 17.60
N HIS A 188 -7.42 -23.31 18.43
CA HIS A 188 -8.74 -22.73 18.13
C HIS A 188 -8.70 -21.86 16.87
N CYS A 189 -7.61 -21.10 16.68
CA CYS A 189 -7.44 -20.28 15.49
C CYS A 189 -7.32 -21.15 14.23
N LEU A 190 -6.54 -22.22 14.25
CA LEU A 190 -6.39 -23.17 13.14
C LEU A 190 -7.70 -23.92 12.83
N GLU A 191 -8.41 -24.36 13.87
CA GLU A 191 -9.72 -25.01 13.70
C GLU A 191 -10.74 -24.05 13.09
N PHE A 192 -10.76 -22.79 13.51
CA PHE A 192 -11.62 -21.76 12.93
C PHE A 192 -11.28 -21.50 11.46
N GLN A 193 -9.99 -21.40 11.10
CA GLN A 193 -9.58 -21.26 9.70
C GLN A 193 -10.04 -22.45 8.86
N ASN A 194 -9.83 -23.67 9.36
CA ASN A 194 -10.25 -24.88 8.67
C ASN A 194 -11.77 -24.97 8.49
N TRP A 195 -12.52 -24.56 9.49
CA TRP A 195 -13.98 -24.48 9.43
C TRP A 195 -14.45 -23.47 8.38
N LEU A 196 -13.83 -22.27 8.32
CA LEU A 196 -14.12 -21.26 7.30
C LEU A 196 -13.87 -21.79 5.88
N ILE A 197 -12.80 -22.58 5.67
CA ILE A 197 -12.44 -23.12 4.37
C ILE A 197 -13.34 -24.30 3.99
N LYS A 198 -13.47 -25.27 4.86
CA LYS A 198 -14.12 -26.55 4.55
C LYS A 198 -15.65 -26.47 4.58
N GLU A 199 -16.20 -25.83 5.59
CA GLU A 199 -17.66 -25.78 5.78
C GLU A 199 -18.28 -24.53 5.17
N LYS A 200 -17.68 -23.36 5.37
CA LYS A 200 -18.18 -22.11 4.78
C LYS A 200 -17.71 -21.88 3.34
N LYS A 201 -16.80 -22.73 2.83
CA LYS A 201 -16.23 -22.65 1.47
C LYS A 201 -15.64 -21.26 1.15
N ILE A 202 -15.09 -20.60 2.15
CA ILE A 202 -14.53 -19.24 2.05
C ILE A 202 -13.12 -19.30 1.47
N LYS A 203 -12.82 -18.44 0.50
CA LYS A 203 -11.49 -18.33 -0.11
C LYS A 203 -10.45 -17.85 0.92
N GLN A 204 -9.24 -18.35 0.81
CA GLN A 204 -8.13 -18.11 1.76
C GLN A 204 -7.83 -16.62 2.00
N ASN A 205 -7.94 -15.76 0.99
CA ASN A 205 -7.82 -14.29 1.15
C ASN A 205 -8.89 -13.70 2.08
N THR A 206 -10.10 -14.25 2.02
CA THR A 206 -11.20 -13.83 2.91
C THR A 206 -10.98 -14.36 4.32
N VAL A 207 -10.48 -15.61 4.47
CA VAL A 207 -10.06 -16.17 5.77
C VAL A 207 -9.01 -15.26 6.41
N LYS A 208 -7.97 -14.87 5.67
CA LYS A 208 -6.97 -13.91 6.14
C LYS A 208 -7.59 -12.61 6.67
N THR A 209 -8.61 -12.11 5.97
CA THR A 209 -9.33 -10.91 6.42
C THR A 209 -10.11 -11.16 7.70
N ARG A 210 -10.79 -12.33 7.86
CA ARG A 210 -11.50 -12.72 9.09
C ARG A 210 -10.55 -12.79 10.28
N ILE A 211 -9.43 -13.50 10.11
CA ILE A 211 -8.43 -13.62 11.18
C ILE A 211 -7.84 -12.25 11.55
N LYS A 212 -7.57 -11.37 10.59
CA LYS A 212 -7.15 -9.99 10.91
C LYS A 212 -8.17 -9.22 11.76
N ARG A 213 -9.47 -9.47 11.61
CA ARG A 213 -10.51 -8.85 12.43
C ARG A 213 -10.54 -9.43 13.85
N ILE A 214 -10.34 -10.75 13.98
CA ILE A 214 -10.22 -11.39 15.29
C ILE A 214 -8.96 -10.92 16.02
N ASN A 215 -7.83 -10.81 15.30
CA ASN A 215 -6.58 -10.27 15.86
C ASN A 215 -6.74 -8.84 16.39
N LEU A 216 -7.61 -8.03 15.78
CA LEU A 216 -7.90 -6.69 16.30
C LEU A 216 -8.55 -6.76 17.69
N ILE A 217 -9.44 -7.74 17.93
CA ILE A 217 -10.09 -7.95 19.24
C ILE A 217 -9.05 -8.37 20.27
N LEU A 218 -8.24 -9.39 19.95
CA LEU A 218 -7.19 -9.90 20.85
C LEU A 218 -6.12 -8.83 21.17
N LYS A 219 -5.71 -8.08 20.16
CA LYS A 219 -4.77 -6.97 20.33
C LYS A 219 -5.36 -5.89 21.24
N ARG A 220 -6.61 -5.50 21.03
CA ARG A 220 -7.29 -4.49 21.85
C ARG A 220 -7.45 -4.95 23.28
N ALA A 221 -7.80 -6.24 23.50
CA ALA A 221 -7.88 -6.83 24.83
C ALA A 221 -6.54 -6.74 25.58
N PHE A 222 -5.44 -7.03 24.88
CA PHE A 222 -4.10 -6.87 25.44
C PHE A 222 -3.74 -5.41 25.75
N GLU A 223 -3.97 -4.49 24.80
CA GLU A 223 -3.69 -3.06 24.97
C GLU A 223 -4.47 -2.43 26.14
N LYS A 224 -5.67 -2.94 26.40
CA LYS A 224 -6.52 -2.50 27.51
C LYS A 224 -6.25 -3.24 28.84
N GLY A 225 -5.35 -4.21 28.84
CA GLY A 225 -5.00 -4.98 30.03
C GLY A 225 -6.08 -5.99 30.45
N TYR A 226 -7.02 -6.35 29.57
CA TYR A 226 -8.03 -7.40 29.83
C TYR A 226 -7.42 -8.80 29.80
N THR A 227 -6.31 -8.97 29.12
CA THR A 227 -5.50 -10.20 29.05
C THR A 227 -4.01 -9.89 29.07
N GLU A 228 -3.18 -10.85 29.50
CA GLU A 228 -1.73 -10.78 29.36
C GLU A 228 -1.23 -11.52 28.11
N LYS A 229 -2.12 -12.29 27.46
CA LYS A 229 -1.78 -13.08 26.29
C LYS A 229 -1.65 -12.21 25.04
N ARG A 230 -0.65 -12.53 24.20
CA ARG A 230 -0.39 -11.88 22.91
C ARG A 230 -0.64 -12.85 21.76
N ALA A 231 -1.73 -13.63 21.83
CA ALA A 231 -2.07 -14.63 20.83
C ALA A 231 -2.03 -14.09 19.39
N TYR A 232 -2.43 -12.84 19.18
CA TYR A 232 -2.41 -12.16 17.87
C TYR A 232 -1.01 -12.03 17.22
N LEU A 233 0.08 -12.30 17.96
CA LEU A 233 1.47 -12.28 17.44
C LEU A 233 1.92 -13.65 16.93
N LEU A 234 1.23 -14.72 17.30
CA LEU A 234 1.58 -16.08 16.91
C LEU A 234 1.40 -16.29 15.41
N ASP A 235 2.13 -17.23 14.85
CA ASP A 235 2.15 -17.43 13.39
C ASP A 235 0.83 -18.01 12.86
N GLU A 236 0.11 -18.79 13.65
CA GLU A 236 -1.20 -19.36 13.34
C GLU A 236 -2.26 -18.27 13.11
N PHE A 237 -2.06 -17.10 13.74
CA PHE A 237 -2.89 -15.93 13.54
C PHE A 237 -2.47 -15.08 12.32
N LYS A 238 -1.41 -15.50 11.60
CA LYS A 238 -0.89 -14.85 10.38
C LYS A 238 -1.16 -15.73 9.16
N VAL A 239 -2.37 -15.68 8.62
CA VAL A 239 -2.74 -16.51 7.46
C VAL A 239 -1.87 -16.18 6.27
N LYS A 240 -1.04 -17.14 5.87
CA LYS A 240 -0.25 -17.08 4.63
C LYS A 240 -1.18 -17.40 3.47
N VAL A 241 -1.18 -16.57 2.46
CA VAL A 241 -1.99 -16.76 1.25
C VAL A 241 -1.04 -16.88 0.07
N PRO A 242 -1.20 -17.91 -0.77
CA PRO A 242 -0.40 -18.01 -1.98
C PRO A 242 -0.60 -16.78 -2.87
N PRO A 243 0.42 -16.38 -3.64
CA PRO A 243 0.31 -15.25 -4.54
C PRO A 243 -0.85 -15.48 -5.52
N THR A 244 -1.71 -14.49 -5.66
CA THR A 244 -2.79 -14.54 -6.65
C THR A 244 -2.21 -14.31 -8.03
N ILE A 245 -2.58 -15.18 -8.98
CA ILE A 245 -2.24 -14.98 -10.38
C ILE A 245 -2.96 -13.71 -10.83
N SER A 246 -2.20 -12.72 -11.20
CA SER A 246 -2.70 -11.47 -11.75
C SER A 246 -1.98 -11.19 -13.05
N THR A 247 -2.73 -10.74 -14.05
CA THR A 247 -2.22 -10.49 -15.40
C THR A 247 -2.46 -9.04 -15.80
N SER A 248 -1.89 -8.68 -16.93
CA SER A 248 -2.09 -7.42 -17.64
C SER A 248 -2.30 -7.71 -19.14
N LEU A 249 -2.95 -6.81 -19.85
CA LEU A 249 -3.08 -6.82 -21.29
C LEU A 249 -1.94 -6.00 -21.90
N THR A 250 -1.41 -6.46 -23.01
CA THR A 250 -0.48 -5.68 -23.85
C THR A 250 -1.25 -4.60 -24.66
N GLU A 251 -0.55 -3.59 -25.19
CA GLU A 251 -1.19 -2.58 -26.05
C GLU A 251 -1.87 -3.20 -27.30
N PRO A 252 -1.27 -4.17 -28.02
CA PRO A 252 -1.98 -4.86 -29.10
C PRO A 252 -3.24 -5.58 -28.65
N GLU A 253 -3.27 -6.13 -27.45
CA GLU A 253 -4.47 -6.77 -26.90
C GLU A 253 -5.56 -5.77 -26.53
N ILE A 254 -5.17 -4.58 -26.05
CA ILE A 254 -6.10 -3.48 -25.78
C ILE A 254 -6.68 -2.95 -27.10
N THR A 255 -5.85 -2.82 -28.13
CA THR A 255 -6.28 -2.46 -29.49
C THR A 255 -7.26 -3.48 -30.06
N LEU A 256 -6.91 -4.77 -30.01
CA LEU A 256 -7.80 -5.84 -30.47
C LEU A 256 -9.16 -5.79 -29.73
N LEU A 257 -9.14 -5.54 -28.43
CA LEU A 257 -10.35 -5.40 -27.63
C LEU A 257 -11.21 -4.20 -28.07
N TYR A 258 -10.59 -3.05 -28.32
CA TYR A 258 -11.29 -1.83 -28.73
C TYR A 258 -11.89 -1.93 -30.14
N GLU A 259 -11.15 -2.50 -31.07
CA GLU A 259 -11.55 -2.64 -32.48
C GLU A 259 -12.59 -3.74 -32.71
N PHE A 260 -12.77 -4.65 -31.74
CA PHE A 260 -13.79 -5.70 -31.89
C PHE A 260 -15.18 -5.12 -31.92
N ASP A 261 -15.97 -5.51 -32.92
CA ASP A 261 -17.32 -4.95 -33.16
C ASP A 261 -18.34 -5.49 -32.14
N PHE A 262 -18.80 -4.59 -31.27
CA PHE A 262 -19.95 -4.80 -30.36
C PHE A 262 -21.14 -3.92 -30.69
N SER A 263 -21.27 -3.40 -31.92
CA SER A 263 -22.33 -2.49 -32.33
C SER A 263 -23.74 -3.06 -32.08
N GLN A 264 -23.90 -4.37 -32.20
CA GLN A 264 -25.13 -5.10 -31.93
C GLN A 264 -25.38 -5.37 -30.42
N ASN A 265 -24.40 -5.10 -29.55
CA ASN A 265 -24.55 -5.28 -28.12
C ASN A 265 -24.03 -4.06 -27.35
N LYS A 266 -24.88 -3.04 -27.27
CA LYS A 266 -24.55 -1.75 -26.62
C LYS A 266 -24.14 -1.90 -25.16
N ARG A 267 -24.57 -2.95 -24.47
CA ARG A 267 -24.14 -3.25 -23.09
C ARG A 267 -22.66 -3.64 -23.05
N LEU A 268 -22.24 -4.54 -23.92
CA LEU A 268 -20.84 -4.98 -23.99
C LEU A 268 -19.95 -3.87 -24.57
N GLU A 269 -20.42 -3.13 -25.55
CA GLU A 269 -19.71 -1.97 -26.09
C GLU A 269 -19.36 -0.95 -25.01
N ARG A 270 -20.31 -0.60 -24.13
CA ARG A 270 -20.07 0.31 -22.99
C ARG A 270 -19.02 -0.24 -22.02
N ILE A 271 -19.04 -1.54 -21.74
CA ILE A 271 -18.05 -2.16 -20.84
C ILE A 271 -16.67 -2.19 -21.46
N ARG A 272 -16.58 -2.46 -22.78
CA ARG A 272 -15.36 -2.37 -23.57
C ARG A 272 -14.73 -0.98 -23.43
N ASP A 273 -15.51 0.05 -23.75
CA ASP A 273 -15.05 1.43 -23.75
C ASP A 273 -14.60 1.87 -22.34
N LEU A 274 -15.39 1.53 -21.31
CA LEU A 274 -15.04 1.82 -19.91
C LEU A 274 -13.74 1.13 -19.48
N PHE A 275 -13.54 -0.12 -19.88
CA PHE A 275 -12.34 -0.89 -19.53
C PHE A 275 -11.11 -0.39 -20.29
N VAL A 276 -11.24 -0.12 -21.59
CA VAL A 276 -10.16 0.43 -22.44
C VAL A 276 -9.75 1.81 -21.95
N LEU A 277 -10.70 2.69 -21.63
CA LEU A 277 -10.42 3.99 -21.01
C LEU A 277 -9.60 3.82 -19.72
N ALA A 278 -9.98 2.87 -18.88
CA ALA A 278 -9.24 2.58 -17.65
C ALA A 278 -7.84 1.99 -17.92
N CYS A 279 -7.63 1.26 -19.03
CA CYS A 279 -6.31 0.77 -19.45
C CYS A 279 -5.37 1.91 -19.85
N HIS A 280 -5.88 3.00 -20.39
CA HIS A 280 -5.08 4.14 -20.83
C HIS A 280 -4.97 5.27 -19.80
N THR A 281 -5.86 5.27 -18.79
CA THR A 281 -5.87 6.32 -17.75
C THR A 281 -5.41 5.83 -16.38
N SER A 282 -5.24 4.53 -16.18
CA SER A 282 -4.92 3.97 -14.86
C SER A 282 -5.95 4.31 -13.76
N LEU A 283 -7.09 4.90 -14.08
CA LEU A 283 -8.11 5.26 -13.10
C LEU A 283 -8.66 4.01 -12.39
N ARG A 284 -8.96 4.14 -11.10
CA ARG A 284 -9.67 3.08 -10.39
C ARG A 284 -11.12 3.02 -10.84
N PHE A 285 -11.75 1.86 -10.72
CA PHE A 285 -13.14 1.67 -11.06
C PHE A 285 -14.08 2.76 -10.50
N SER A 286 -13.91 3.12 -9.21
CA SER A 286 -14.71 4.18 -8.59
C SER A 286 -14.48 5.54 -9.21
N ASP A 287 -13.28 5.82 -9.71
CA ASP A 287 -12.90 7.11 -10.24
C ASP A 287 -13.33 7.25 -11.72
N VAL A 288 -13.17 6.19 -12.52
CA VAL A 288 -13.65 6.15 -13.91
C VAL A 288 -15.19 6.27 -13.97
N ASN A 289 -15.92 5.56 -13.09
CA ASN A 289 -17.39 5.58 -13.08
C ASN A 289 -18.04 6.92 -12.70
N ARG A 290 -17.28 7.88 -12.23
CA ARG A 290 -17.77 9.23 -11.88
C ARG A 290 -17.14 10.32 -12.74
N LEU A 291 -16.41 9.94 -13.78
CA LEU A 291 -15.74 10.88 -14.66
C LEU A 291 -16.78 11.67 -15.48
N GLN A 292 -16.70 12.99 -15.41
CA GLN A 292 -17.58 13.96 -16.04
C GLN A 292 -16.77 15.12 -16.59
N LEU A 293 -17.39 15.99 -17.37
CA LEU A 293 -16.73 17.11 -18.03
C LEU A 293 -15.96 18.03 -17.06
N GLU A 294 -16.50 18.28 -15.86
CA GLU A 294 -15.82 19.10 -14.84
C GLU A 294 -14.50 18.52 -14.33
N HIS A 295 -14.23 17.25 -14.59
CA HIS A 295 -12.94 16.61 -14.29
C HIS A 295 -11.94 16.74 -15.44
N ILE A 296 -12.35 17.24 -16.60
CA ILE A 296 -11.57 17.22 -17.84
C ILE A 296 -11.23 18.66 -18.23
N ASN A 297 -9.95 18.94 -18.41
CA ASN A 297 -9.50 20.18 -18.98
C ASN A 297 -9.13 19.95 -20.47
N LEU A 298 -9.94 20.49 -21.36
CA LEU A 298 -9.76 20.31 -22.80
C LEU A 298 -8.57 21.10 -23.37
N ASP A 299 -8.22 22.24 -22.77
CA ASP A 299 -7.11 23.08 -23.23
C ASP A 299 -5.74 22.42 -22.93
N THR A 300 -5.64 21.75 -21.78
CA THR A 300 -4.42 21.06 -21.36
C THR A 300 -4.50 19.53 -21.59
N GLU A 301 -5.58 19.07 -22.20
CA GLU A 301 -5.87 17.65 -22.44
C GLU A 301 -5.62 16.79 -21.18
N SER A 302 -6.12 17.25 -20.01
CA SER A 302 -5.86 16.63 -18.73
C SER A 302 -7.15 16.27 -17.97
N ILE A 303 -7.09 15.22 -17.14
CA ILE A 303 -8.16 14.86 -16.20
C ILE A 303 -7.71 15.18 -14.78
N ASN A 304 -8.49 15.98 -14.08
CA ASN A 304 -8.28 16.37 -12.69
C ASN A 304 -9.33 15.69 -11.80
N ILE A 305 -8.99 14.57 -11.20
CA ILE A 305 -9.91 13.83 -10.35
C ILE A 305 -9.28 13.42 -9.02
N VAL A 306 -9.97 13.71 -7.92
CA VAL A 306 -9.53 13.29 -6.58
C VAL A 306 -9.94 11.84 -6.35
N SER A 307 -8.98 10.93 -6.16
CA SER A 307 -9.28 9.51 -5.94
C SER A 307 -10.11 9.30 -4.67
N GLN A 308 -11.28 8.65 -4.79
CA GLN A 308 -12.16 8.34 -3.65
C GLN A 308 -11.47 7.45 -2.59
N LYS A 309 -10.59 6.56 -2.99
CA LYS A 309 -9.95 5.59 -2.09
C LYS A 309 -8.78 6.18 -1.32
N THR A 310 -8.07 7.13 -1.90
CA THR A 310 -6.84 7.69 -1.34
C THR A 310 -6.94 9.17 -1.01
N SER A 311 -8.14 9.75 -0.97
CA SER A 311 -8.35 11.15 -0.65
C SER A 311 -7.74 11.47 0.72
N THR A 312 -6.45 11.80 0.70
CA THR A 312 -5.80 12.62 1.69
C THR A 312 -5.82 14.03 1.12
N SER A 313 -6.21 14.97 1.92
CA SER A 313 -6.48 16.37 1.60
C SER A 313 -5.36 17.17 0.94
N THR A 314 -4.26 16.56 0.55
CA THR A 314 -3.04 17.26 0.13
C THR A 314 -2.47 16.84 -1.23
N SER A 315 -3.05 15.88 -1.92
CA SER A 315 -2.57 15.55 -3.26
C SER A 315 -3.70 15.47 -4.27
N TYR A 316 -4.08 16.63 -4.78
CA TYR A 316 -4.64 16.73 -6.12
C TYR A 316 -3.54 16.24 -7.07
N LYS A 317 -3.58 14.99 -7.49
CA LYS A 317 -2.74 14.56 -8.59
C LYS A 317 -3.50 14.90 -9.86
N ASN A 318 -3.03 15.92 -10.55
CA ASN A 318 -3.37 16.17 -11.93
C ASN A 318 -2.83 14.99 -12.73
N LEU A 319 -3.72 14.12 -13.13
CA LEU A 319 -3.38 13.08 -14.08
C LEU A 319 -3.44 13.78 -15.45
N ASN A 320 -2.30 14.17 -15.98
CA ASN A 320 -2.20 14.69 -17.34
C ASN A 320 -2.33 13.51 -18.31
N PHE A 321 -3.45 13.46 -19.01
CA PHE A 321 -3.60 12.52 -20.11
C PHE A 321 -3.15 13.23 -21.39
N ASN A 322 -1.92 13.02 -21.77
CA ASN A 322 -1.62 13.05 -23.18
C ASN A 322 -2.35 11.85 -23.75
N PHE A 323 -3.44 12.09 -24.46
CA PHE A 323 -4.35 11.08 -24.99
C PHE A 323 -3.65 9.79 -25.44
N PHE A 324 -3.47 8.87 -24.50
CA PHE A 324 -2.95 7.56 -24.84
C PHE A 324 -4.02 6.77 -25.54
N GLY A 325 -3.66 6.18 -26.67
CA GLY A 325 -4.52 5.30 -27.43
C GLY A 325 -5.92 5.88 -27.66
N PHE A 326 -6.94 5.16 -27.29
CA PHE A 326 -8.35 5.49 -27.58
C PHE A 326 -9.02 6.39 -26.54
N THR A 327 -8.27 7.06 -25.66
CA THR A 327 -8.83 7.88 -24.58
C THR A 327 -9.69 9.00 -25.12
N LYS A 328 -9.19 9.75 -26.12
CA LYS A 328 -9.90 10.88 -26.74
C LYS A 328 -11.20 10.43 -27.39
N ASP A 329 -11.12 9.41 -28.24
CA ASP A 329 -12.26 8.89 -28.99
C ASP A 329 -13.38 8.42 -28.05
N ILE A 330 -13.00 7.75 -26.95
CA ILE A 330 -13.97 7.29 -25.94
C ILE A 330 -14.60 8.49 -25.21
N LEU A 331 -13.79 9.47 -24.79
CA LEU A 331 -14.32 10.65 -24.10
C LEU A 331 -15.28 11.45 -24.99
N GLU A 332 -14.91 11.68 -26.25
CA GLU A 332 -15.75 12.37 -27.23
C GLU A 332 -17.04 11.59 -27.52
N LYS A 333 -16.97 10.26 -27.73
CA LYS A 333 -18.11 9.38 -27.95
C LYS A 333 -19.21 9.52 -26.89
N TYR A 334 -18.80 9.77 -25.64
CA TYR A 334 -19.70 9.91 -24.50
C TYR A 334 -19.88 11.37 -24.03
N ASN A 335 -19.56 12.34 -24.89
CA ASN A 335 -19.65 13.78 -24.60
C ASN A 335 -18.99 14.11 -23.25
N TYR A 336 -17.81 13.52 -22.98
CA TYR A 336 -17.03 13.70 -21.74
C TYR A 336 -17.78 13.33 -20.45
N ASN A 337 -18.89 12.61 -20.55
CA ASN A 337 -19.69 12.14 -19.41
C ASN A 337 -19.65 10.61 -19.31
N ILE A 338 -18.59 10.09 -18.75
CA ILE A 338 -18.41 8.63 -18.53
C ILE A 338 -19.32 8.12 -17.42
N SER A 339 -19.73 8.98 -16.49
CA SER A 339 -20.60 8.59 -15.37
C SER A 339 -21.95 7.99 -15.81
N GLN A 340 -22.43 8.30 -17.02
CA GLN A 340 -23.63 7.69 -17.61
C GLN A 340 -23.48 6.18 -17.89
N LEU A 341 -22.25 5.66 -17.93
CA LEU A 341 -21.97 4.24 -18.14
C LEU A 341 -21.90 3.46 -16.81
N ALA A 342 -22.02 4.17 -15.66
CA ALA A 342 -21.79 3.62 -14.35
C ALA A 342 -22.76 2.48 -14.00
N ILE A 343 -22.19 1.32 -13.66
CA ILE A 343 -22.88 0.17 -13.08
C ILE A 343 -22.09 -0.35 -11.89
N SER A 344 -22.60 -1.34 -11.16
CA SER A 344 -21.86 -1.90 -10.04
C SER A 344 -20.57 -2.60 -10.50
N ASN A 345 -19.51 -2.55 -9.67
CA ASN A 345 -18.25 -3.22 -9.96
C ASN A 345 -18.42 -4.74 -10.19
N GLN A 346 -19.35 -5.37 -9.48
CA GLN A 346 -19.65 -6.78 -9.68
C GLN A 346 -20.18 -7.03 -11.09
N LYS A 347 -21.18 -6.26 -11.53
CA LYS A 347 -21.76 -6.40 -12.87
C LYS A 347 -20.76 -6.05 -13.97
N THR A 348 -19.93 -5.04 -13.76
CA THR A 348 -18.85 -4.72 -14.71
C THR A 348 -17.90 -5.90 -14.88
N ASN A 349 -17.50 -6.57 -13.80
CA ASN A 349 -16.62 -7.74 -13.89
C ASN A 349 -17.29 -8.97 -14.55
N GLU A 350 -18.59 -9.17 -14.33
CA GLU A 350 -19.37 -10.21 -15.00
C GLU A 350 -19.41 -9.95 -16.52
N TYR A 351 -19.78 -8.75 -16.92
CA TYR A 351 -19.87 -8.36 -18.33
C TYR A 351 -18.51 -8.26 -19.03
N LEU A 352 -17.46 -7.87 -18.31
CA LEU A 352 -16.10 -7.89 -18.84
C LEU A 352 -15.66 -9.31 -19.22
N LYS A 353 -16.00 -10.31 -18.44
CA LYS A 353 -15.71 -11.71 -18.78
C LYS A 353 -16.54 -12.19 -19.95
N GLU A 354 -17.83 -11.89 -19.96
CA GLU A 354 -18.72 -12.17 -21.10
C GLU A 354 -18.18 -11.53 -22.38
N LEU A 355 -17.75 -10.27 -22.32
CA LEU A 355 -17.15 -9.55 -23.45
C LEU A 355 -15.91 -10.28 -23.99
N LEU A 356 -14.98 -10.67 -23.11
CA LEU A 356 -13.78 -11.38 -23.52
C LEU A 356 -14.04 -12.79 -24.07
N GLU A 357 -15.12 -13.46 -23.63
CA GLU A 357 -15.54 -14.75 -24.16
C GLU A 357 -16.07 -14.66 -25.61
N ASN A 358 -16.52 -13.48 -26.03
CA ASN A 358 -16.94 -13.24 -27.43
C ASN A 358 -15.77 -13.02 -28.40
N ILE A 359 -14.55 -12.78 -27.89
CA ILE A 359 -13.37 -12.56 -28.71
C ILE A 359 -12.55 -13.87 -28.78
N PRO A 360 -12.44 -14.55 -29.91
CA PRO A 360 -11.79 -15.87 -30.03
C PRO A 360 -10.39 -15.89 -29.40
N TYR A 361 -9.59 -14.87 -29.66
CA TYR A 361 -8.24 -14.74 -29.11
C TYR A 361 -8.19 -14.86 -27.58
N PHE A 362 -9.05 -14.13 -26.86
CA PHE A 362 -9.07 -14.16 -25.39
C PHE A 362 -9.70 -15.43 -24.86
N LYS A 363 -10.69 -15.99 -25.55
CA LYS A 363 -11.36 -17.23 -25.15
C LYS A 363 -10.38 -18.41 -25.14
N GLU A 364 -9.48 -18.48 -26.11
CA GLU A 364 -8.50 -19.57 -26.25
C GLU A 364 -7.23 -19.33 -25.44
N LYS A 365 -6.98 -18.08 -25.05
CA LYS A 365 -5.74 -17.73 -24.33
C LYS A 365 -5.68 -18.38 -22.95
N THR A 366 -4.57 -19.07 -22.71
CA THR A 366 -4.28 -19.75 -21.42
C THR A 366 -2.88 -19.43 -20.92
N PHE A 367 -2.70 -19.53 -19.60
CA PHE A 367 -1.40 -19.49 -18.94
C PHE A 367 -1.05 -20.84 -18.37
N LYS A 368 0.15 -21.30 -18.61
CA LYS A 368 0.73 -22.42 -17.88
C LYS A 368 1.31 -21.93 -16.57
N ILE A 369 0.85 -22.51 -15.48
CA ILE A 369 1.37 -22.23 -14.14
C ILE A 369 2.00 -23.50 -13.57
N GLU A 370 3.11 -23.31 -12.89
CA GLU A 370 3.81 -24.35 -12.18
C GLU A 370 3.28 -24.41 -10.74
N ILE A 371 2.83 -25.57 -10.30
CA ILE A 371 2.34 -25.81 -8.96
C ILE A 371 3.22 -26.88 -8.32
N LEU A 372 3.88 -26.52 -7.23
CA LEU A 372 4.59 -27.48 -6.41
C LEU A 372 3.58 -28.32 -5.62
N THR A 373 3.58 -29.63 -5.83
CA THR A 373 2.75 -30.60 -5.12
C THR A 373 3.63 -31.55 -4.30
N LYS A 374 3.02 -32.33 -3.41
CA LYS A 374 3.75 -33.36 -2.65
C LYS A 374 4.46 -34.38 -3.55
N ASN A 375 3.95 -34.56 -4.77
CA ASN A 375 4.47 -35.52 -5.75
C ASN A 375 5.37 -34.87 -6.82
N GLY A 376 5.89 -33.66 -6.57
CA GLY A 376 6.71 -32.89 -7.51
C GLY A 376 5.96 -31.74 -8.17
N ILE A 377 6.54 -31.26 -9.26
CA ILE A 377 6.03 -30.14 -10.03
C ILE A 377 4.89 -30.57 -10.95
N LYS A 378 3.77 -29.85 -10.92
CA LYS A 378 2.64 -30.05 -11.83
C LYS A 378 2.36 -28.75 -12.59
N PHE A 379 2.20 -28.86 -13.91
CA PHE A 379 1.77 -27.74 -14.75
C PHE A 379 0.25 -27.74 -14.90
N ASN A 380 -0.39 -26.64 -14.53
CA ASN A 380 -1.80 -26.44 -14.77
C ASN A 380 -1.99 -25.32 -15.80
N SER A 381 -2.97 -25.47 -16.69
CA SER A 381 -3.40 -24.42 -17.60
C SER A 381 -4.57 -23.66 -16.99
N ILE A 382 -4.45 -22.33 -16.92
CA ILE A 382 -5.52 -21.44 -16.44
C ILE A 382 -5.96 -20.58 -17.61
N ASN A 383 -7.28 -20.55 -17.86
CA ASN A 383 -7.85 -19.66 -18.86
C ASN A 383 -7.62 -18.19 -18.45
N PHE A 384 -7.20 -17.39 -19.41
CA PHE A 384 -6.89 -15.96 -19.23
C PHE A 384 -8.05 -15.18 -18.65
N ILE A 385 -9.28 -15.40 -19.13
CA ILE A 385 -10.49 -14.68 -18.70
C ILE A 385 -10.74 -14.84 -17.20
N LYS A 386 -10.39 -16.01 -16.62
CA LYS A 386 -10.53 -16.24 -15.17
C LYS A 386 -9.64 -15.34 -14.32
N THR A 387 -8.56 -14.81 -14.88
CA THR A 387 -7.59 -13.97 -14.19
C THR A 387 -7.90 -12.46 -14.33
N ILE A 388 -8.84 -12.10 -15.21
CA ILE A 388 -9.20 -10.72 -15.52
C ILE A 388 -10.27 -10.21 -14.56
N ASP A 389 -10.05 -9.00 -14.09
CA ASP A 389 -11.01 -8.15 -13.39
C ASP A 389 -10.83 -6.70 -13.85
N PHE A 390 -11.73 -5.80 -13.47
CA PHE A 390 -11.59 -4.39 -13.87
C PHE A 390 -10.26 -3.77 -13.40
N HIS A 391 -9.71 -4.24 -12.30
CA HIS A 391 -8.44 -3.76 -11.79
C HIS A 391 -7.23 -4.18 -12.66
N THR A 392 -7.45 -5.14 -13.56
CA THR A 392 -6.46 -5.50 -14.60
C THR A 392 -6.13 -4.32 -15.49
N SER A 393 -7.09 -3.43 -15.78
CA SER A 393 -6.85 -2.21 -16.56
C SER A 393 -5.70 -1.38 -15.99
N ARG A 394 -5.69 -1.17 -14.68
CA ARG A 394 -4.63 -0.42 -14.01
C ARG A 394 -3.28 -1.16 -14.01
N ARG A 395 -3.31 -2.49 -13.94
CA ARG A 395 -2.10 -3.31 -14.10
C ARG A 395 -1.56 -3.22 -15.53
N SER A 396 -2.46 -3.24 -16.53
CA SER A 396 -2.10 -3.08 -17.95
C SER A 396 -1.43 -1.73 -18.19
N PHE A 397 -1.99 -0.64 -17.69
CA PHE A 397 -1.35 0.68 -17.77
C PHE A 397 0.06 0.66 -17.20
N CYS A 398 0.23 0.23 -15.94
CA CYS A 398 1.53 0.23 -15.29
C CYS A 398 2.56 -0.65 -16.03
N THR A 399 2.12 -1.81 -16.51
CA THR A 399 2.99 -2.77 -17.19
C THR A 399 3.40 -2.27 -18.58
N ASN A 400 2.46 -1.73 -19.36
CA ASN A 400 2.73 -1.21 -20.71
C ASN A 400 3.66 0.00 -20.65
N ARG A 401 3.39 0.99 -19.75
CA ARG A 401 4.29 2.15 -19.58
C ARG A 401 5.72 1.72 -19.17
N TYR A 402 5.82 0.74 -18.26
CA TYR A 402 7.11 0.14 -17.92
C TYR A 402 7.82 -0.49 -19.13
N CYS A 403 7.09 -1.20 -19.98
CA CYS A 403 7.63 -1.83 -21.18
C CYS A 403 8.00 -0.82 -22.28
N GLU A 404 7.38 0.35 -22.29
CA GLU A 404 7.73 1.48 -23.15
C GLU A 404 8.97 2.25 -22.66
N GLY A 405 9.44 1.94 -21.45
CA GLY A 405 10.64 2.55 -20.88
C GLY A 405 10.39 3.78 -20.03
N TRP A 406 9.15 3.98 -19.54
CA TRP A 406 8.90 5.02 -18.55
C TRP A 406 9.62 4.70 -17.24
N GLU A 407 10.11 5.75 -16.57
CA GLU A 407 10.69 5.60 -15.24
C GLU A 407 9.63 5.16 -14.22
N LEU A 408 10.03 4.30 -13.27
CA LEU A 408 9.09 3.79 -12.25
C LEU A 408 8.45 4.92 -11.43
N MET A 409 9.17 6.01 -11.20
CA MET A 409 8.68 7.17 -10.48
C MET A 409 7.62 7.95 -11.27
N GLU A 410 7.77 8.05 -12.59
CA GLU A 410 6.76 8.66 -13.46
C GLU A 410 5.45 7.87 -13.42
N ILE A 411 5.54 6.54 -13.58
CA ILE A 411 4.35 5.67 -13.52
C ILE A 411 3.70 5.74 -12.13
N TRP A 412 4.51 5.76 -11.08
CA TRP A 412 4.04 5.92 -9.70
C TRP A 412 3.26 7.21 -9.52
N ASP A 413 3.85 8.33 -9.94
CA ASP A 413 3.25 9.64 -9.81
C ASP A 413 1.97 9.76 -10.61
N TYR A 414 1.99 9.26 -11.83
CA TYR A 414 0.84 9.21 -12.71
C TYR A 414 -0.32 8.41 -12.09
N THR A 415 -0.04 7.26 -11.54
CA THR A 415 -1.05 6.37 -10.96
C THR A 415 -1.49 6.75 -9.55
N GLY A 416 -0.79 7.66 -8.87
CA GLY A 416 -1.15 8.10 -7.52
C GLY A 416 -0.99 7.03 -6.44
N HIS A 417 0.01 6.18 -6.54
CA HIS A 417 0.35 5.25 -5.47
C HIS A 417 1.07 5.99 -4.33
N THR A 418 0.82 5.56 -3.09
CA THR A 418 1.44 6.14 -1.88
C THR A 418 2.49 5.23 -1.25
N ASN A 419 2.64 4.00 -1.77
CA ASN A 419 3.52 2.99 -1.20
C ASN A 419 4.20 2.18 -2.32
N GLU A 420 5.52 2.14 -2.33
CA GLU A 420 6.35 1.50 -3.35
C GLU A 420 6.11 -0.01 -3.44
N SER A 421 6.04 -0.70 -2.31
CA SER A 421 5.82 -2.15 -2.32
C SER A 421 4.47 -2.52 -2.91
N THR A 422 3.46 -1.69 -2.69
CA THR A 422 2.15 -1.85 -3.32
C THR A 422 2.21 -1.54 -4.81
N PHE A 423 2.91 -0.47 -5.22
CA PHE A 423 3.06 -0.10 -6.62
C PHE A 423 3.74 -1.20 -7.44
N LYS A 424 4.85 -1.76 -6.96
CA LYS A 424 5.57 -2.87 -7.63
C LYS A 424 4.67 -4.09 -7.92
N THR A 425 3.57 -4.25 -7.17
CA THR A 425 2.62 -5.34 -7.44
C THR A 425 1.77 -5.13 -8.70
N TYR A 426 1.75 -3.92 -9.25
CA TYR A 426 1.00 -3.59 -10.47
C TYR A 426 1.79 -3.86 -11.75
N ILE A 427 3.11 -3.94 -11.69
CA ILE A 427 3.93 -4.28 -12.84
C ILE A 427 3.96 -5.79 -12.96
N ARG A 428 3.32 -6.33 -14.00
CA ARG A 428 3.10 -7.77 -14.22
C ARG A 428 3.40 -8.14 -15.67
N PRO A 429 4.66 -8.02 -16.11
CA PRO A 429 5.03 -8.37 -17.47
C PRO A 429 4.77 -9.86 -17.73
N THR A 430 4.17 -10.15 -18.86
CA THR A 430 4.10 -11.49 -19.45
C THR A 430 5.30 -11.69 -20.38
N THR A 431 5.50 -12.91 -20.90
CA THR A 431 6.54 -13.18 -21.89
C THR A 431 6.44 -12.23 -23.09
N GLU A 432 5.24 -11.90 -23.53
CA GLU A 432 5.00 -10.97 -24.63
C GLU A 432 5.39 -9.53 -24.26
N HIS A 433 5.08 -9.08 -23.06
CA HIS A 433 5.55 -7.80 -22.55
C HIS A 433 7.08 -7.71 -22.49
N GLU A 434 7.75 -8.76 -22.06
CA GLU A 434 9.20 -8.81 -22.01
C GLU A 434 9.82 -8.79 -23.41
N ARG A 435 9.16 -9.38 -24.41
CA ARG A 435 9.56 -9.30 -25.82
C ARG A 435 9.45 -7.85 -26.30
N ILE A 436 8.31 -7.22 -26.14
CA ILE A 436 8.05 -5.82 -26.51
C ILE A 436 9.09 -4.90 -25.85
N ARG A 437 9.35 -5.08 -24.56
CA ARG A 437 10.35 -4.29 -23.83
C ARG A 437 11.73 -4.40 -24.40
N ARG A 438 12.18 -5.61 -24.74
CA ARG A 438 13.48 -5.83 -25.35
C ARG A 438 13.57 -5.15 -26.72
N ASP A 439 12.53 -5.24 -27.54
CA ASP A 439 12.48 -4.61 -28.85
C ASP A 439 12.53 -3.08 -28.73
N ASN A 440 11.80 -2.51 -27.77
CA ASN A 440 11.82 -1.06 -27.49
C ASN A 440 13.20 -0.58 -27.01
N ILE A 441 13.85 -1.34 -26.10
CA ILE A 441 15.20 -1.02 -25.64
C ILE A 441 16.19 -1.06 -26.80
N LYS A 442 16.10 -2.08 -27.65
CA LYS A 442 16.96 -2.21 -28.83
C LYS A 442 16.79 -1.02 -29.78
N SER A 443 15.56 -0.70 -30.13
CA SER A 443 15.23 0.44 -30.99
C SER A 443 15.70 1.78 -30.41
N ARG A 444 15.55 1.98 -29.10
CA ARG A 444 16.06 3.17 -28.40
C ARG A 444 17.58 3.26 -28.49
N ASN A 445 18.29 2.16 -28.25
CA ASN A 445 19.74 2.13 -28.33
C ASN A 445 20.26 2.37 -29.75
N GLU A 446 19.55 1.88 -30.77
CA GLU A 446 19.86 2.17 -32.16
C GLU A 446 19.70 3.66 -32.48
N LYS A 447 18.58 4.29 -32.03
CA LYS A 447 18.35 5.73 -32.18
C LYS A 447 19.43 6.56 -31.48
N LEU A 448 19.84 6.18 -30.27
CA LEU A 448 20.91 6.86 -29.54
C LEU A 448 22.25 6.79 -30.30
N LYS A 449 22.61 5.63 -30.85
CA LYS A 449 23.80 5.50 -31.67
C LYS A 449 23.79 6.41 -32.90
N HIS A 450 22.63 6.58 -33.54
CA HIS A 450 22.47 7.50 -34.66
C HIS A 450 22.59 8.96 -34.25
N ILE A 451 22.14 9.33 -33.03
CA ILE A 451 22.28 10.69 -32.49
C ILE A 451 23.75 10.97 -32.17
N ASP A 452 24.42 10.06 -31.45
CA ASP A 452 25.86 10.20 -31.13
C ASP A 452 26.70 10.33 -32.40
N PHE A 453 26.39 9.55 -33.46
CA PHE A 453 27.06 9.65 -34.73
C PHE A 453 26.88 11.03 -35.39
N ARG A 454 25.67 11.57 -35.41
CA ARG A 454 25.38 12.91 -35.96
C ARG A 454 26.05 14.00 -35.17
N GLU A 455 26.09 13.90 -33.85
CA GLU A 455 26.78 14.87 -32.99
C GLU A 455 28.29 14.88 -33.25
N GLN A 456 28.89 13.71 -33.41
CA GLN A 456 30.30 13.59 -33.77
C GLN A 456 30.57 14.15 -35.16
N GLU A 457 29.72 13.86 -36.15
CA GLU A 457 29.83 14.41 -37.51
C GLU A 457 29.69 15.94 -37.50
N PHE A 458 28.72 16.46 -36.73
CA PHE A 458 28.54 17.93 -36.56
C PHE A 458 29.75 18.60 -35.90
N GLU A 459 30.32 18.00 -34.86
CA GLU A 459 31.50 18.57 -34.18
C GLU A 459 32.75 18.48 -35.09
N ASN A 460 32.88 17.44 -35.88
CA ASN A 460 33.95 17.34 -36.90
C ASN A 460 33.82 18.47 -37.95
N LEU A 461 32.62 18.68 -38.48
CA LEU A 461 32.35 19.77 -39.44
C LEU A 461 32.66 21.15 -38.83
N LYS A 462 32.28 21.35 -37.61
CA LYS A 462 32.53 22.61 -36.88
C LYS A 462 34.03 22.84 -36.70
N ASN A 463 34.78 21.82 -36.34
CA ASN A 463 36.24 21.90 -36.23
C ASN A 463 36.91 22.20 -37.59
N GLN A 464 36.49 21.57 -38.68
CA GLN A 464 36.94 21.84 -40.02
C GLN A 464 36.64 23.29 -40.45
N MET A 465 35.43 23.78 -40.17
CA MET A 465 35.10 25.19 -40.46
C MET A 465 35.97 26.18 -39.66
N GLN A 466 36.28 25.89 -38.41
CA GLN A 466 37.14 26.72 -37.59
C GLN A 466 38.57 26.75 -38.13
N GLU A 467 39.07 25.64 -38.62
CA GLU A 467 40.39 25.54 -39.22
C GLU A 467 40.49 26.32 -40.54
N ILE A 468 39.48 26.22 -41.41
CA ILE A 468 39.36 27.00 -42.64
C ILE A 468 39.33 28.50 -42.32
N LEU A 469 38.57 28.93 -41.30
CA LEU A 469 38.50 30.34 -40.85
C LEU A 469 39.86 30.84 -40.35
N LYS A 470 40.62 30.04 -39.62
CA LYS A 470 41.97 30.39 -39.16
C LYS A 470 42.93 30.59 -40.32
N LEU A 471 42.90 29.65 -41.32
CA LEU A 471 43.74 29.75 -42.52
C LEU A 471 43.36 30.96 -43.38
N HIS A 472 42.10 31.30 -43.49
CA HIS A 472 41.64 32.50 -44.16
C HIS A 472 42.14 33.77 -43.47
N GLN A 473 42.06 33.86 -42.13
CA GLN A 473 42.53 34.98 -41.34
C GLN A 473 44.06 35.16 -41.39
N SER A 474 44.81 34.06 -41.53
CA SER A 474 46.26 34.06 -41.67
C SER A 474 46.76 34.37 -43.08
N GLY A 475 45.85 34.42 -44.08
CA GLY A 475 46.21 34.68 -45.49
C GLY A 475 46.81 33.48 -46.21
N ASP A 476 46.79 32.29 -45.61
CA ASP A 476 47.36 31.05 -46.18
C ASP A 476 46.33 30.35 -47.10
N LEU A 477 46.07 30.98 -48.24
CA LEU A 477 45.07 30.56 -49.20
C LEU A 477 45.40 29.19 -49.87
N ASP A 478 46.67 28.85 -50.00
CA ASP A 478 47.12 27.56 -50.59
C ASP A 478 46.77 26.38 -49.66
N LYS A 479 46.99 26.53 -48.35
CA LYS A 479 46.58 25.46 -47.38
C LYS A 479 45.08 25.38 -47.23
N MET A 480 44.35 26.49 -47.26
CA MET A 480 42.93 26.53 -47.24
C MET A 480 42.29 25.78 -48.41
N GLY A 481 42.82 26.01 -49.64
CA GLY A 481 42.38 25.28 -50.86
C GLY A 481 42.54 23.76 -50.75
N LYS A 482 43.73 23.32 -50.30
CA LYS A 482 44.04 21.90 -50.10
C LYS A 482 43.13 21.25 -49.04
N LEU A 483 42.81 21.95 -47.97
CA LEU A 483 41.92 21.47 -46.90
C LEU A 483 40.46 21.31 -47.40
N ILE A 484 40.00 22.25 -48.22
CA ILE A 484 38.64 22.19 -48.83
C ILE A 484 38.55 21.01 -49.82
N GLU A 485 39.59 20.80 -50.67
CA GLU A 485 39.63 19.70 -51.59
C GLU A 485 39.67 18.31 -50.90
N LEU A 486 40.40 18.21 -49.77
CA LEU A 486 40.44 16.96 -48.98
C LEU A 486 39.07 16.66 -48.37
N ASN A 487 38.38 17.66 -47.87
CA ASN A 487 37.05 17.51 -47.28
C ASN A 487 35.97 17.17 -48.31
N GLN A 488 36.10 17.63 -49.56
CA GLN A 488 35.22 17.23 -50.68
C GLN A 488 35.43 15.80 -51.18
N LYS A 489 36.59 15.20 -50.92
CA LYS A 489 36.89 13.80 -51.30
C LYS A 489 36.48 12.78 -50.21
N THR A 490 36.21 13.25 -49.01
CA THR A 490 35.82 12.42 -47.85
C THR A 490 34.31 12.51 -47.51
N SER A 491 33.55 13.35 -48.18
CA SER A 491 32.08 13.43 -48.18
C SER A 491 31.49 12.58 -49.32
#